data_46dc226390bb6309048b0ba24d288248
#
_entry.id   46dc226390bb6309048b0ba24d288248
#
_cell.length_a   1.000
_cell.length_b   1.000
_cell.length_c   1.000
_cell.angle_alpha   90.00
_cell.angle_beta   90.00
_cell.angle_gamma   90.00
#
_symmetry.space_group_name_H-M   'P 1'
#
loop_
_entity.id
_entity.type
_entity.pdbx_description
1 polymer ?
#
loop_
_entity_poly.entity_id
_entity_poly.type
_entity_poly.pdbx_seq_one_letter_code
_entity_poly.pdbx_strand_id
1 'polypeptide(L)'
;MEMYGPSMHKRFNPGPSARNGVTAALMAKLGFTGAATIFDGERGFCRAFSDRFDIGQLTEGLGKEFPVFIEFKPYSCARPIHNAIDCALNIRRELKEPLSRVRGITVQRHPSWAHYHLNAEPKTYHEAQVSLPYSVAVALIEGAALLPQYQESKLSDPNILRLSKMVKVIPDDTLPRGVSCLMTLETEAGGVYRSQVDHPRGSSSSIVMRPSRLWGLRAHNPRG
;
A
#
# COMPACT_ATOMS: atom_id res chain seq x y z
N MET A 1 -6.30 -12.79 6.41
CA MET A 1 -5.50 -11.76 7.15
C MET A 1 -6.46 -10.79 7.82
N GLU A 2 -6.74 -11.03 9.10
CA GLU A 2 -7.81 -10.36 9.88
C GLU A 2 -7.61 -8.86 10.10
N MET A 3 -6.37 -8.37 9.96
CA MET A 3 -6.05 -6.95 10.16
C MET A 3 -6.70 -5.99 9.15
N TYR A 4 -7.28 -6.50 8.07
CA TYR A 4 -7.99 -5.71 7.06
C TYR A 4 -9.50 -5.73 7.22
N GLY A 5 -10.00 -6.40 8.27
CA GLY A 5 -11.41 -6.35 8.66
C GLY A 5 -11.78 -5.03 9.39
N PRO A 6 -13.04 -4.93 9.82
CA PRO A 6 -13.57 -3.73 10.49
C PRO A 6 -13.06 -3.61 11.92
N SER A 7 -11.76 -3.53 12.12
CA SER A 7 -11.15 -3.44 13.45
C SER A 7 -10.07 -2.35 13.51
N MET A 8 -9.85 -1.82 14.71
CA MET A 8 -8.80 -0.83 14.98
C MET A 8 -7.42 -1.47 15.17
N HIS A 9 -7.31 -2.78 15.12
CA HIS A 9 -6.10 -3.56 15.43
C HIS A 9 -4.89 -3.14 14.59
N LYS A 10 -5.08 -2.85 13.31
CA LYS A 10 -3.99 -2.42 12.42
C LYS A 10 -3.23 -1.20 12.95
N ARG A 11 -3.91 -0.24 13.59
CA ARG A 11 -3.30 0.96 14.15
C ARG A 11 -2.62 0.70 15.48
N PHE A 12 -3.11 -0.26 16.22
CA PHE A 12 -2.56 -0.66 17.51
C PHE A 12 -1.28 -1.49 17.37
N ASN A 13 -1.16 -2.26 16.30
CA ASN A 13 -0.13 -3.29 16.11
C ASN A 13 1.33 -2.84 16.37
N PRO A 14 1.83 -1.68 15.88
CA PRO A 14 3.21 -1.27 16.10
C PRO A 14 3.50 -0.85 17.55
N GLY A 15 2.50 -0.37 18.29
CA GLY A 15 2.67 0.10 19.65
C GLY A 15 3.17 -0.97 20.64
N PRO A 16 2.50 -2.14 20.74
CA PRO A 16 2.96 -3.24 21.59
C PRO A 16 4.35 -3.74 21.21
N SER A 17 4.69 -3.80 19.92
CA SER A 17 6.02 -4.22 19.47
C SER A 17 7.10 -3.25 19.98
N ALA A 18 6.89 -1.96 19.83
CA ALA A 18 7.81 -0.93 20.34
C ALA A 18 7.93 -0.98 21.86
N ARG A 19 6.80 -1.06 22.58
CA ARG A 19 6.81 -1.20 24.06
C ARG A 19 7.59 -2.42 24.51
N ASN A 20 7.36 -3.57 23.90
CA ASN A 20 8.04 -4.82 24.26
C ASN A 20 9.54 -4.72 24.02
N GLY A 21 9.98 -4.08 22.93
CA GLY A 21 11.39 -3.84 22.66
C GLY A 21 12.06 -2.97 23.72
N VAL A 22 11.43 -1.85 24.12
CA VAL A 22 11.93 -0.99 25.19
C VAL A 22 11.97 -1.74 26.53
N THR A 23 10.90 -2.48 26.85
CA THR A 23 10.84 -3.28 28.09
C THR A 23 11.97 -4.31 28.14
N ALA A 24 12.20 -5.05 27.04
CA ALA A 24 13.27 -6.05 26.97
C ALA A 24 14.66 -5.40 27.16
N ALA A 25 14.91 -4.23 26.54
CA ALA A 25 16.16 -3.50 26.71
C ALA A 25 16.38 -3.04 28.17
N LEU A 26 15.34 -2.56 28.85
CA LEU A 26 15.42 -2.16 30.26
C LEU A 26 15.66 -3.36 31.18
N MET A 27 15.01 -4.48 30.91
CA MET A 27 15.24 -5.73 31.65
C MET A 27 16.67 -6.21 31.47
N ALA A 28 17.20 -6.22 30.25
CA ALA A 28 18.60 -6.59 29.99
C ALA A 28 19.58 -5.66 30.72
N LYS A 29 19.30 -4.34 30.75
CA LYS A 29 20.10 -3.37 31.52
C LYS A 29 20.13 -3.69 33.03
N LEU A 30 19.09 -4.30 33.57
CA LEU A 30 18.98 -4.72 34.96
C LEU A 30 19.57 -6.12 35.19
N GLY A 31 20.20 -6.74 34.20
CA GLY A 31 20.85 -8.04 34.31
C GLY A 31 19.96 -9.25 34.00
N PHE A 32 18.75 -9.03 33.44
CA PHE A 32 17.91 -10.13 32.97
C PHE A 32 18.55 -10.79 31.74
N THR A 33 18.71 -12.12 31.77
CA THR A 33 19.36 -12.89 30.71
C THR A 33 18.36 -13.61 29.83
N GLY A 34 18.70 -13.75 28.54
CA GLY A 34 17.97 -14.55 27.56
C GLY A 34 18.75 -15.77 27.09
N ALA A 35 18.12 -16.64 26.32
CA ALA A 35 18.80 -17.78 25.71
C ALA A 35 19.79 -17.29 24.65
N ALA A 36 21.06 -17.70 24.76
CA ALA A 36 22.09 -17.27 23.79
C ALA A 36 21.82 -17.73 22.37
N THR A 37 21.06 -18.82 22.17
CA THR A 37 20.73 -19.43 20.90
C THR A 37 19.31 -19.07 20.41
N ILE A 38 18.73 -17.95 20.89
CA ILE A 38 17.34 -17.57 20.56
C ILE A 38 17.11 -17.37 19.04
N PHE A 39 18.12 -16.95 18.31
CA PHE A 39 18.00 -16.73 16.86
C PHE A 39 18.32 -17.99 16.05
N ASP A 40 19.43 -18.68 16.31
CA ASP A 40 20.03 -19.73 15.48
C ASP A 40 19.85 -21.15 16.02
N GLY A 41 19.39 -21.29 17.26
CA GLY A 41 19.16 -22.60 17.88
C GLY A 41 18.14 -23.47 17.13
N GLU A 42 18.14 -24.77 17.42
CA GLU A 42 17.24 -25.76 16.78
C GLU A 42 15.75 -25.36 16.87
N ARG A 43 15.36 -24.70 17.95
CA ARG A 43 14.01 -24.15 18.18
C ARG A 43 14.01 -22.63 18.20
N GLY A 44 15.02 -22.01 17.59
CA GLY A 44 15.21 -20.57 17.55
C GLY A 44 14.31 -19.87 16.53
N PHE A 45 14.32 -18.54 16.60
CA PHE A 45 13.50 -17.67 15.77
C PHE A 45 13.68 -17.94 14.27
N CYS A 46 14.92 -18.04 13.79
CA CYS A 46 15.17 -18.21 12.36
C CYS A 46 14.54 -19.49 11.81
N ARG A 47 14.64 -20.61 12.55
CA ARG A 47 14.01 -21.88 12.14
C ARG A 47 12.49 -21.88 12.23
N ALA A 48 11.92 -21.11 13.14
CA ALA A 48 10.47 -20.99 13.25
C ALA A 48 9.84 -20.26 12.04
N PHE A 49 10.61 -19.43 11.33
CA PHE A 49 10.10 -18.57 10.27
C PHE A 49 10.68 -18.86 8.87
N SER A 50 11.75 -19.67 8.76
CA SER A 50 12.38 -19.97 7.49
C SER A 50 13.04 -21.34 7.48
N ASP A 51 12.85 -22.08 6.40
CA ASP A 51 13.56 -23.35 6.16
C ASP A 51 15.05 -23.14 5.84
N ARG A 52 15.40 -21.91 5.39
CA ARG A 52 16.77 -21.52 5.04
C ARG A 52 17.05 -20.14 5.63
N PHE A 53 18.15 -20.00 6.33
CA PHE A 53 18.62 -18.72 6.85
C PHE A 53 20.15 -18.72 6.92
N ASP A 54 20.72 -17.53 6.84
CA ASP A 54 22.12 -17.25 7.10
C ASP A 54 22.17 -16.25 8.26
N ILE A 55 22.66 -16.70 9.41
CA ILE A 55 22.73 -15.88 10.62
C ILE A 55 23.68 -14.69 10.48
N GLY A 56 24.68 -14.79 9.59
CA GLY A 56 25.61 -13.70 9.28
C GLY A 56 24.91 -12.46 8.75
N GLN A 57 23.81 -12.62 8.04
CA GLN A 57 22.99 -11.52 7.50
C GLN A 57 22.43 -10.59 8.60
N LEU A 58 22.26 -11.07 9.82
CA LEU A 58 21.77 -10.24 10.93
C LEU A 58 22.82 -9.24 11.44
N THR A 59 24.08 -9.48 11.16
CA THR A 59 25.19 -8.64 11.64
C THR A 59 26.00 -8.02 10.52
N GLU A 60 25.78 -8.43 9.27
CA GLU A 60 26.45 -7.86 8.11
C GLU A 60 26.15 -6.36 8.00
N GLY A 61 27.19 -5.54 7.93
CA GLY A 61 27.09 -4.08 7.86
C GLY A 61 26.56 -3.39 9.11
N LEU A 62 26.26 -4.12 10.21
CA LEU A 62 25.72 -3.56 11.44
C LEU A 62 26.63 -2.44 12.01
N GLY A 63 26.04 -1.28 12.25
CA GLY A 63 26.75 -0.09 12.73
C GLY A 63 27.58 0.65 11.66
N LYS A 64 27.62 0.16 10.41
CA LYS A 64 28.32 0.77 9.28
C LYS A 64 27.37 1.13 8.13
N GLU A 65 26.40 0.28 7.88
CA GLU A 65 25.42 0.46 6.82
C GLU A 65 24.03 0.67 7.43
N PHE A 66 23.36 1.70 6.96
CA PHE A 66 22.00 2.06 7.42
C PHE A 66 21.08 2.16 6.19
N PRO A 67 20.70 1.02 5.61
CA PRO A 67 19.81 1.03 4.44
C PRO A 67 18.45 1.59 4.83
N VAL A 68 18.04 2.66 4.18
CA VAL A 68 16.76 3.33 4.40
C VAL A 68 15.95 3.25 3.12
N PHE A 69 14.91 2.41 3.12
CA PHE A 69 13.98 2.30 2.01
C PHE A 69 12.69 3.02 2.39
N ILE A 70 12.52 4.25 1.89
CA ILE A 70 11.35 5.07 2.20
C ILE A 70 10.43 5.09 0.99
N GLU A 71 9.15 4.81 1.25
CA GLU A 71 8.05 5.06 0.33
C GLU A 71 7.09 6.09 0.94
N PHE A 72 6.62 7.01 0.10
CA PHE A 72 5.62 7.99 0.51
C PHE A 72 4.22 7.51 0.12
N LYS A 73 3.24 7.81 0.95
CA LYS A 73 1.82 7.58 0.65
C LYS A 73 1.17 8.88 0.21
N PRO A 74 0.99 9.09 -1.11
CA PRO A 74 0.26 10.27 -1.60
C PRO A 74 -1.25 10.15 -1.38
N TYR A 75 -1.77 8.96 -1.07
CA TYR A 75 -3.19 8.70 -0.83
C TYR A 75 -3.44 8.20 0.59
N SER A 76 -4.59 8.56 1.16
CA SER A 76 -4.94 8.29 2.56
C SER A 76 -5.54 6.90 2.77
N CYS A 77 -4.97 5.87 2.12
CA CYS A 77 -5.46 4.49 2.14
C CYS A 77 -4.33 3.46 2.25
N ALA A 78 -4.66 2.19 2.15
CA ALA A 78 -3.69 1.11 2.16
C ALA A 78 -2.76 1.16 0.94
N ARG A 79 -1.44 1.00 1.15
CA ARG A 79 -0.42 1.08 0.09
C ARG A 79 -0.71 0.18 -1.12
N PRO A 80 -1.17 -1.08 -0.95
CA PRO A 80 -1.47 -1.95 -2.08
C PRO A 80 -2.60 -1.47 -3.01
N ILE A 81 -3.31 -0.39 -2.65
CA ILE A 81 -4.42 0.17 -3.45
C ILE A 81 -3.93 1.31 -4.36
N HIS A 82 -2.77 1.90 -4.07
CA HIS A 82 -2.30 3.13 -4.73
C HIS A 82 -2.17 3.01 -6.24
N ASN A 83 -1.73 1.86 -6.76
CA ASN A 83 -1.64 1.63 -8.21
C ASN A 83 -3.01 1.75 -8.89
N ALA A 84 -4.05 1.20 -8.28
CA ALA A 84 -5.40 1.29 -8.80
C ALA A 84 -5.94 2.74 -8.77
N ILE A 85 -5.58 3.52 -7.75
CA ILE A 85 -5.90 4.96 -7.69
C ILE A 85 -5.17 5.72 -8.80
N ASP A 86 -3.87 5.45 -9.01
CA ASP A 86 -3.12 6.09 -10.10
C ASP A 86 -3.72 5.75 -11.47
N CYS A 87 -4.11 4.48 -11.70
CA CYS A 87 -4.84 4.08 -12.91
C CYS A 87 -6.15 4.85 -13.07
N ALA A 88 -6.96 4.95 -12.01
CA ALA A 88 -8.23 5.67 -12.02
C ALA A 88 -8.05 7.16 -12.35
N LEU A 89 -7.04 7.80 -11.75
CA LEU A 89 -6.72 9.21 -12.02
C LEU A 89 -6.19 9.44 -13.43
N ASN A 90 -5.44 8.49 -14.00
CA ASN A 90 -5.00 8.56 -15.39
C ASN A 90 -6.19 8.45 -16.33
N ILE A 91 -7.04 7.43 -16.17
CA ILE A 91 -8.26 7.24 -16.96
C ILE A 91 -9.18 8.46 -16.86
N ARG A 92 -9.38 9.01 -15.65
CA ARG A 92 -10.20 10.21 -15.45
C ARG A 92 -9.77 11.39 -16.32
N ARG A 93 -8.46 11.58 -16.54
CA ARG A 93 -7.95 12.69 -17.39
C ARG A 93 -8.27 12.51 -18.87
N GLU A 94 -8.38 11.26 -19.31
CA GLU A 94 -8.61 10.89 -20.71
C GLU A 94 -10.10 10.68 -21.01
N LEU A 95 -10.90 10.43 -19.95
CA LEU A 95 -12.33 10.12 -20.07
C LEU A 95 -13.09 11.33 -20.61
N LYS A 96 -13.71 11.16 -21.78
CA LYS A 96 -14.52 12.18 -22.47
C LYS A 96 -16.01 12.09 -22.15
N GLU A 97 -16.43 10.95 -21.62
CA GLU A 97 -17.82 10.64 -21.34
C GLU A 97 -18.15 10.87 -19.85
N PRO A 98 -19.41 11.20 -19.53
CA PRO A 98 -19.80 11.34 -18.14
C PRO A 98 -19.73 10.01 -17.39
N LEU A 99 -19.28 10.05 -16.13
CA LEU A 99 -19.15 8.87 -15.28
C LEU A 99 -20.47 8.11 -15.05
N SER A 100 -21.62 8.76 -15.27
CA SER A 100 -22.93 8.11 -15.25
C SER A 100 -23.09 7.04 -16.33
N ARG A 101 -22.35 7.13 -17.43
CA ARG A 101 -22.35 6.16 -18.53
C ARG A 101 -21.28 5.07 -18.43
N VAL A 102 -20.58 4.98 -17.32
CA VAL A 102 -19.68 3.86 -17.08
C VAL A 102 -20.47 2.58 -16.92
N ARG A 103 -20.15 1.57 -17.73
CA ARG A 103 -20.76 0.23 -17.74
C ARG A 103 -20.02 -0.77 -16.89
N GLY A 104 -18.69 -0.66 -16.79
CA GLY A 104 -17.86 -1.58 -16.03
C GLY A 104 -16.45 -1.06 -15.79
N ILE A 105 -15.87 -1.54 -14.69
CA ILE A 105 -14.48 -1.25 -14.31
C ILE A 105 -13.83 -2.58 -13.95
N THR A 106 -12.81 -2.96 -14.70
CA THR A 106 -12.03 -4.18 -14.41
C THR A 106 -10.64 -3.76 -13.92
N VAL A 107 -10.21 -4.35 -12.82
CA VAL A 107 -8.90 -4.14 -12.20
C VAL A 107 -8.17 -5.48 -12.17
N GLN A 108 -7.18 -5.64 -13.03
CA GLN A 108 -6.31 -6.81 -13.03
C GLN A 108 -5.15 -6.59 -12.07
N ARG A 109 -4.84 -7.60 -11.26
CA ARG A 109 -3.77 -7.57 -10.27
C ARG A 109 -3.07 -8.93 -10.21
N HIS A 110 -1.79 -8.93 -9.85
CA HIS A 110 -1.10 -10.19 -9.58
C HIS A 110 -1.86 -11.00 -8.52
N PRO A 111 -1.97 -12.35 -8.66
CA PRO A 111 -2.76 -13.21 -7.76
C PRO A 111 -2.46 -13.03 -6.28
N SER A 112 -1.20 -12.68 -5.92
CA SER A 112 -0.82 -12.41 -4.52
C SER A 112 -1.62 -11.29 -3.85
N TRP A 113 -2.27 -10.40 -4.63
CA TRP A 113 -3.06 -9.26 -4.13
C TRP A 113 -4.49 -9.19 -4.66
N ALA A 114 -4.86 -10.03 -5.61
CA ALA A 114 -6.18 -9.99 -6.25
C ALA A 114 -7.34 -10.30 -5.28
N HIS A 115 -7.08 -11.01 -4.21
CA HIS A 115 -8.11 -11.45 -3.25
C HIS A 115 -8.25 -10.53 -2.02
N TYR A 116 -7.51 -9.42 -1.98
CA TYR A 116 -7.51 -8.50 -0.83
C TYR A 116 -8.15 -7.17 -1.18
N HIS A 117 -8.73 -6.51 -0.17
CA HIS A 117 -9.27 -5.15 -0.28
C HIS A 117 -10.52 -5.02 -1.17
N LEU A 118 -11.40 -6.02 -1.17
CA LEU A 118 -12.51 -6.14 -2.12
C LEU A 118 -13.86 -5.60 -1.62
N ASN A 119 -13.94 -5.04 -0.42
CA ASN A 119 -15.20 -4.50 0.11
C ASN A 119 -15.68 -3.31 -0.72
N ALA A 120 -16.74 -3.49 -1.51
CA ALA A 120 -17.32 -2.45 -2.36
C ALA A 120 -18.27 -1.49 -1.61
N GLU A 121 -18.68 -1.81 -0.39
CA GLU A 121 -19.62 -1.04 0.43
C GLU A 121 -19.10 -0.83 1.84
N PRO A 122 -17.99 -0.09 2.01
CA PRO A 122 -17.45 0.17 3.33
C PRO A 122 -18.45 0.97 4.17
N LYS A 123 -18.58 0.62 5.45
CA LYS A 123 -19.50 1.29 6.39
C LYS A 123 -18.78 2.23 7.35
N THR A 124 -17.47 2.12 7.44
CA THR A 124 -16.64 2.93 8.32
C THR A 124 -15.46 3.54 7.55
N TYR A 125 -14.95 4.63 8.09
CA TYR A 125 -13.73 5.25 7.61
C TYR A 125 -12.57 4.24 7.44
N HIS A 126 -12.42 3.31 8.39
CA HIS A 126 -11.35 2.31 8.33
C HIS A 126 -11.54 1.29 7.21
N GLU A 127 -12.78 0.82 7.01
CA GLU A 127 -13.10 -0.07 5.91
C GLU A 127 -12.86 0.60 4.56
N ALA A 128 -13.22 1.86 4.41
CA ALA A 128 -13.01 2.63 3.19
C ALA A 128 -11.51 2.77 2.87
N GLN A 129 -10.67 3.04 3.86
CA GLN A 129 -9.22 3.15 3.67
C GLN A 129 -8.55 1.84 3.24
N VAL A 130 -9.19 0.71 3.42
CA VAL A 130 -8.71 -0.59 2.96
C VAL A 130 -9.56 -1.19 1.84
N SER A 131 -10.43 -0.40 1.21
CA SER A 131 -11.25 -0.78 0.08
C SER A 131 -10.66 -0.29 -1.24
N LEU A 132 -10.30 -1.20 -2.14
CA LEU A 132 -9.86 -0.88 -3.49
C LEU A 132 -11.04 -0.37 -4.34
N PRO A 133 -12.23 -1.04 -4.38
CA PRO A 133 -13.36 -0.57 -5.15
C PRO A 133 -13.79 0.85 -4.78
N TYR A 134 -13.90 1.13 -3.48
CA TYR A 134 -14.25 2.46 -3.00
C TYR A 134 -13.20 3.52 -3.39
N SER A 135 -11.92 3.20 -3.21
CA SER A 135 -10.82 4.12 -3.53
C SER A 135 -10.74 4.44 -5.02
N VAL A 136 -11.02 3.46 -5.89
CA VAL A 136 -11.13 3.66 -7.35
C VAL A 136 -12.32 4.57 -7.68
N ALA A 137 -13.49 4.30 -7.09
CA ALA A 137 -14.70 5.07 -7.34
C ALA A 137 -14.54 6.53 -6.93
N VAL A 138 -14.01 6.79 -5.74
CA VAL A 138 -13.81 8.16 -5.24
C VAL A 138 -12.76 8.91 -6.05
N ALA A 139 -11.69 8.23 -6.50
CA ALA A 139 -10.67 8.82 -7.36
C ALA A 139 -11.25 9.21 -8.74
N LEU A 140 -12.12 8.37 -9.31
CA LEU A 140 -12.82 8.70 -10.58
C LEU A 140 -13.77 9.87 -10.41
N ILE A 141 -14.55 9.94 -9.33
CA ILE A 141 -15.56 11.00 -9.14
C ILE A 141 -14.93 12.32 -8.72
N GLU A 142 -14.05 12.31 -7.73
CA GLU A 142 -13.53 13.53 -7.13
C GLU A 142 -12.13 13.95 -7.65
N GLY A 143 -11.44 13.04 -8.35
CA GLY A 143 -10.07 13.29 -8.83
C GLY A 143 -9.03 13.29 -7.72
N ALA A 144 -9.37 12.75 -6.55
CA ALA A 144 -8.52 12.68 -5.38
C ALA A 144 -8.88 11.46 -4.52
N ALA A 145 -7.93 11.02 -3.67
CA ALA A 145 -8.12 9.97 -2.67
C ALA A 145 -7.36 10.33 -1.38
N LEU A 146 -7.64 11.53 -0.85
CA LEU A 146 -7.06 12.10 0.37
C LEU A 146 -8.02 11.91 1.56
N LEU A 147 -7.67 12.43 2.74
CA LEU A 147 -8.49 12.30 3.93
C LEU A 147 -9.96 12.72 3.76
N PRO A 148 -10.30 13.84 3.07
CA PRO A 148 -11.69 14.23 2.89
C PRO A 148 -12.54 13.20 2.14
N GLN A 149 -11.93 12.43 1.21
CA GLN A 149 -12.62 11.45 0.40
C GLN A 149 -13.01 10.18 1.17
N TYR A 150 -12.45 9.97 2.36
CA TYR A 150 -12.73 8.82 3.22
C TYR A 150 -13.62 9.16 4.42
N GLN A 151 -14.09 10.40 4.54
CA GLN A 151 -15.00 10.81 5.64
C GLN A 151 -16.34 10.06 5.55
N GLU A 152 -16.97 9.82 6.71
CA GLU A 152 -18.23 9.07 6.80
C GLU A 152 -19.34 9.65 5.93
N SER A 153 -19.37 10.96 5.76
CA SER A 153 -20.31 11.66 4.87
C SER A 153 -20.21 11.24 3.40
N LYS A 154 -19.08 10.69 2.98
CA LYS A 154 -18.84 10.20 1.61
C LYS A 154 -19.21 8.73 1.42
N LEU A 155 -19.27 7.95 2.50
CA LEU A 155 -19.52 6.51 2.43
C LEU A 155 -20.93 6.16 1.97
N SER A 156 -21.87 7.09 2.10
CA SER A 156 -23.25 6.95 1.66
C SER A 156 -23.56 7.63 0.32
N ASP A 157 -22.57 8.24 -0.35
CA ASP A 157 -22.79 8.88 -1.65
C ASP A 157 -23.19 7.81 -2.70
N PRO A 158 -24.40 7.92 -3.30
CA PRO A 158 -24.92 6.91 -4.21
C PRO A 158 -24.08 6.78 -5.49
N ASN A 159 -23.43 7.86 -5.95
CA ASN A 159 -22.60 7.82 -7.14
C ASN A 159 -21.28 7.08 -6.88
N ILE A 160 -20.66 7.32 -5.72
CA ILE A 160 -19.46 6.60 -5.29
C ILE A 160 -19.78 5.12 -5.12
N LEU A 161 -20.86 4.77 -4.40
CA LEU A 161 -21.26 3.38 -4.18
C LEU A 161 -21.61 2.66 -5.48
N ARG A 162 -22.28 3.32 -6.41
CA ARG A 162 -22.59 2.76 -7.73
C ARG A 162 -21.31 2.36 -8.47
N LEU A 163 -20.34 3.25 -8.60
CA LEU A 163 -19.08 2.94 -9.27
C LEU A 163 -18.27 1.91 -8.50
N SER A 164 -18.23 1.98 -7.18
CA SER A 164 -17.55 1.02 -6.33
C SER A 164 -18.05 -0.42 -6.58
N LYS A 165 -19.36 -0.61 -6.68
CA LYS A 165 -19.98 -1.92 -7.00
C LYS A 165 -19.67 -2.42 -8.41
N MET A 166 -19.34 -1.53 -9.33
CA MET A 166 -18.96 -1.90 -10.70
C MET A 166 -17.51 -2.39 -10.82
N VAL A 167 -16.67 -2.15 -9.81
CA VAL A 167 -15.27 -2.57 -9.84
C VAL A 167 -15.18 -4.08 -9.64
N LYS A 168 -14.66 -4.77 -10.66
CA LYS A 168 -14.33 -6.20 -10.62
C LYS A 168 -12.82 -6.37 -10.56
N VAL A 169 -12.33 -7.09 -9.56
CA VAL A 169 -10.90 -7.41 -9.46
C VAL A 169 -10.67 -8.82 -10.00
N ILE A 170 -9.72 -8.95 -10.92
CA ILE A 170 -9.39 -10.20 -11.61
C ILE A 170 -7.91 -10.50 -11.39
N PRO A 171 -7.54 -11.75 -11.01
CA PRO A 171 -6.14 -12.16 -10.94
C PRO A 171 -5.54 -12.23 -12.35
N ASP A 172 -4.29 -11.76 -12.49
CA ASP A 172 -3.50 -11.78 -13.72
C ASP A 172 -2.05 -12.04 -13.36
N ASP A 173 -1.54 -13.22 -13.68
CA ASP A 173 -0.18 -13.67 -13.39
C ASP A 173 0.86 -13.14 -14.38
N THR A 174 0.41 -12.52 -15.48
CA THR A 174 1.29 -11.84 -16.43
C THR A 174 1.79 -10.49 -15.92
N LEU A 175 1.09 -9.90 -14.93
CA LEU A 175 1.52 -8.67 -14.29
C LEU A 175 2.72 -8.90 -13.36
N PRO A 176 3.63 -7.93 -13.24
CA PRO A 176 4.73 -8.02 -12.28
C PRO A 176 4.25 -8.36 -10.87
N ARG A 177 4.96 -9.29 -10.22
CA ARG A 177 4.64 -9.69 -8.85
C ARG A 177 4.67 -8.48 -7.91
N GLY A 178 3.65 -8.34 -7.08
CA GLY A 178 3.51 -7.24 -6.16
C GLY A 178 2.19 -6.51 -6.37
N VAL A 179 2.22 -5.18 -6.30
CA VAL A 179 1.03 -4.34 -6.34
C VAL A 179 0.68 -3.79 -7.73
N SER A 180 1.33 -4.29 -8.78
CA SER A 180 1.05 -3.93 -10.17
C SER A 180 -0.45 -4.01 -10.49
N CYS A 181 -0.93 -3.09 -11.32
CA CYS A 181 -2.35 -2.97 -11.63
C CYS A 181 -2.53 -2.54 -13.08
N LEU A 182 -3.40 -3.25 -13.80
CA LEU A 182 -3.97 -2.84 -15.08
C LEU A 182 -5.46 -2.60 -14.89
N MET A 183 -5.92 -1.39 -15.17
CA MET A 183 -7.34 -1.02 -15.11
C MET A 183 -7.91 -0.81 -16.49
N THR A 184 -9.10 -1.35 -16.72
CA THR A 184 -9.93 -1.10 -17.90
C THR A 184 -11.27 -0.54 -17.45
N LEU A 185 -11.67 0.62 -18.01
CA LEU A 185 -12.98 1.22 -17.81
C LEU A 185 -13.72 1.22 -19.14
N GLU A 186 -14.95 0.74 -19.13
CA GLU A 186 -15.82 0.66 -20.30
C GLU A 186 -17.06 1.56 -20.13
N THR A 187 -17.48 2.20 -21.23
CA THR A 187 -18.67 3.05 -21.25
C THR A 187 -19.79 2.44 -22.09
N GLU A 188 -21.02 2.93 -21.90
CA GLU A 188 -22.20 2.52 -22.69
C GLU A 188 -22.06 2.84 -24.18
N ALA A 189 -21.34 3.90 -24.54
CA ALA A 189 -21.08 4.30 -25.92
C ALA A 189 -19.99 3.47 -26.61
N GLY A 190 -19.40 2.46 -25.90
CA GLY A 190 -18.35 1.60 -26.43
C GLY A 190 -16.94 2.16 -26.22
N GLY A 191 -16.77 3.25 -25.49
CA GLY A 191 -15.46 3.76 -25.10
C GLY A 191 -14.74 2.78 -24.17
N VAL A 192 -13.44 2.53 -24.42
CA VAL A 192 -12.58 1.66 -23.62
C VAL A 192 -11.34 2.43 -23.25
N TYR A 193 -11.14 2.64 -21.94
CA TYR A 193 -10.01 3.38 -21.38
C TYR A 193 -9.14 2.43 -20.57
N ARG A 194 -7.82 2.47 -20.75
CA ARG A 194 -6.87 1.56 -20.09
C ARG A 194 -5.73 2.32 -19.47
N SER A 195 -5.29 1.88 -18.29
CA SER A 195 -4.08 2.38 -17.62
C SER A 195 -3.42 1.26 -16.86
N GLN A 196 -2.10 1.14 -17.00
CA GLN A 196 -1.27 0.22 -16.23
C GLN A 196 -0.31 1.03 -15.36
N VAL A 197 -0.16 0.61 -14.10
CA VAL A 197 0.78 1.21 -13.15
C VAL A 197 1.47 0.08 -12.36
N ASP A 198 2.76 -0.08 -12.59
CA ASP A 198 3.57 -1.08 -11.89
C ASP A 198 4.17 -0.48 -10.60
N HIS A 199 4.54 0.78 -10.64
CA HIS A 199 5.10 1.52 -9.52
C HIS A 199 4.25 2.76 -9.23
N PRO A 200 3.47 2.76 -8.14
CA PRO A 200 2.59 3.89 -7.83
C PRO A 200 3.40 5.10 -7.37
N ARG A 201 2.79 6.27 -7.43
CA ARG A 201 3.39 7.50 -6.91
C ARG A 201 3.91 7.30 -5.49
N GLY A 202 5.08 7.87 -5.20
CA GLY A 202 5.73 7.79 -3.90
C GLY A 202 6.49 6.48 -3.66
N SER A 203 6.57 5.54 -4.61
CA SER A 203 7.51 4.43 -4.54
C SER A 203 8.94 4.89 -4.80
N SER A 204 9.93 4.21 -4.26
CA SER A 204 11.35 4.54 -4.44
C SER A 204 11.76 4.54 -5.92
N SER A 205 11.17 3.67 -6.73
CA SER A 205 11.37 3.60 -8.18
C SER A 205 10.65 4.71 -8.97
N SER A 206 9.62 5.34 -8.41
CA SER A 206 8.91 6.47 -9.03
C SER A 206 9.44 7.84 -8.58
N ILE A 207 10.27 7.88 -7.55
CA ILE A 207 10.97 9.09 -7.11
C ILE A 207 12.21 9.25 -7.97
N VAL A 208 12.04 9.76 -9.18
CA VAL A 208 13.13 10.43 -9.87
C VAL A 208 13.38 11.72 -9.08
N MET A 209 14.29 11.68 -8.14
CA MET A 209 14.84 12.89 -7.53
C MET A 209 15.49 13.68 -8.65
N ARG A 210 14.80 14.68 -9.19
CA ARG A 210 15.45 15.74 -9.94
C ARG A 210 16.22 16.56 -8.90
N PRO A 211 17.56 16.61 -8.94
CA PRO A 211 18.36 17.27 -7.89
C PRO A 211 18.08 18.76 -7.72
N SER A 212 17.31 19.39 -8.63
CA SER A 212 17.20 20.84 -8.75
C SER A 212 15.99 21.52 -8.12
N ARG A 213 15.09 20.80 -7.41
CA ARG A 213 13.88 21.45 -6.85
C ARG A 213 13.50 21.10 -5.41
N LEU A 214 14.32 20.40 -4.67
CA LEU A 214 14.07 20.15 -3.27
C LEU A 214 15.25 20.63 -2.44
N TRP A 215 15.04 21.78 -1.78
CA TRP A 215 15.91 22.36 -0.73
C TRP A 215 17.37 22.55 -1.12
N GLY A 216 17.83 23.78 -1.13
CA GLY A 216 19.20 24.21 -1.40
C GLY A 216 20.29 23.62 -0.48
N LEU A 217 20.24 22.35 -0.20
CA LEU A 217 21.29 21.57 0.43
C LEU A 217 22.29 21.20 -0.66
N ARG A 218 23.32 22.03 -0.81
CA ARG A 218 24.53 21.66 -1.54
C ARG A 218 25.07 20.40 -0.87
N ALA A 219 25.18 19.31 -1.64
CA ALA A 219 25.99 18.17 -1.22
C ALA A 219 27.39 18.69 -0.88
N HIS A 220 27.78 18.59 0.38
CA HIS A 220 29.13 18.85 0.80
C HIS A 220 29.99 17.71 0.25
N ASN A 221 30.83 18.00 -0.73
CA ASN A 221 31.78 17.04 -1.27
C ASN A 221 32.97 16.97 -0.28
N PRO A 222 33.21 15.80 0.39
CA PRO A 222 34.30 15.71 1.36
C PRO A 222 35.65 15.33 0.70
N ARG A 223 35.94 15.88 -0.48
CA ARG A 223 37.28 15.79 -1.08
C ARG A 223 37.67 17.15 -1.63
N GLY A 224 38.32 17.90 -0.81
CA GLY A 224 39.17 19.01 -1.07
C GLY A 224 40.32 18.89 -0.15
#